data_a6d72d9e507b605b2a3222ca82c9bebb
#
_entry.id   a6d72d9e507b605b2a3222ca82c9bebb
#
_cell.length_a   1.000
_cell.length_b   1.000
_cell.length_c   1.000
_cell.angle_alpha   90.00
_cell.angle_beta   90.00
_cell.angle_gamma   90.00
#
_symmetry.space_group_name_H-M   'P 1'
#
loop_
_entity.id
_entity.type
_entity.pdbx_description
1 polymer ?
#
loop_
_entity_poly.entity_id
_entity_poly.type
_entity_poly.pdbx_seq_one_letter_code
_entity_poly.pdbx_strand_id
1 'polypeptide(L)'
;RTPQNIVIGGAAGAFPPLIGWVAVTGELAALPVLLFMLIFLWTPPHFWALALFVKSDYAKVGIPMLPVVAGEKVTRRQIMIYTLLLAPIAIAPWAIGGTSWIYGSCAVVLSALFVVLAMPVFTRMRADEDKMLPEKALFKFSIVYLFVLFAALVADRVAAYQGWIA
;
A
#
# COMPACT_ATOMS: atom_id res chain seq x y z
N ARG A 1 4.09 -9.69 21.32
CA ARG A 1 2.79 -9.56 20.58
C ARG A 1 2.33 -8.12 20.74
N THR A 2 2.19 -7.36 19.64
CA THR A 2 1.88 -5.93 19.63
C THR A 2 0.77 -5.64 18.62
N PRO A 3 -0.09 -4.60 18.82
CA PRO A 3 -1.05 -4.13 17.82
C PRO A 3 -0.40 -3.63 16.51
N GLN A 4 0.91 -3.36 16.57
CA GLN A 4 1.73 -2.92 15.43
C GLN A 4 2.32 -4.10 14.62
N ASN A 5 1.83 -5.32 14.85
CA ASN A 5 2.29 -6.54 14.17
C ASN A 5 2.31 -6.42 12.64
N ILE A 6 1.32 -5.74 12.06
CA ILE A 6 1.24 -5.49 10.61
C ILE A 6 2.32 -4.52 10.14
N VAL A 7 2.59 -3.45 10.89
CA VAL A 7 3.64 -2.49 10.53
C VAL A 7 5.02 -3.15 10.60
N ILE A 8 5.29 -3.88 11.69
CA ILE A 8 6.58 -4.58 11.87
C ILE A 8 6.76 -5.68 10.82
N GLY A 9 5.72 -6.52 10.60
CA GLY A 9 5.74 -7.56 9.57
C GLY A 9 5.80 -7.01 8.15
N GLY A 10 5.16 -5.87 7.90
CA GLY A 10 5.19 -5.16 6.63
C GLY A 10 6.59 -4.70 6.23
N ALA A 11 7.44 -4.32 7.20
CA ALA A 11 8.82 -3.99 6.92
C ALA A 11 9.57 -5.19 6.34
N ALA A 12 9.41 -6.39 6.92
CA ALA A 12 10.03 -7.61 6.40
C ALA A 12 9.57 -7.93 4.97
N GLY A 13 8.26 -7.79 4.69
CA GLY A 13 7.69 -8.00 3.35
C GLY A 13 8.08 -6.94 2.31
N ALA A 14 8.58 -5.78 2.74
CA ALA A 14 8.98 -4.69 1.85
C ALA A 14 10.43 -4.79 1.35
N PHE A 15 11.28 -5.62 1.94
CA PHE A 15 12.70 -5.76 1.57
C PHE A 15 12.99 -6.34 0.18
N PRO A 16 12.18 -7.22 -0.44
CA PRO A 16 12.55 -7.89 -1.68
C PRO A 16 13.03 -6.97 -2.81
N PRO A 17 12.38 -5.85 -3.16
CA PRO A 17 12.87 -4.97 -4.21
C PRO A 17 14.22 -4.34 -3.88
N LEU A 18 14.46 -4.00 -2.60
CA LEU A 18 15.72 -3.45 -2.14
C LEU A 18 16.86 -4.48 -2.21
N ILE A 19 16.58 -5.70 -1.74
CA ILE A 19 17.56 -6.79 -1.77
C ILE A 19 17.89 -7.17 -3.22
N GLY A 20 16.87 -7.31 -4.08
CA GLY A 20 17.06 -7.63 -5.48
C GLY A 20 17.90 -6.60 -6.22
N TRP A 21 17.67 -5.32 -5.96
CA TRP A 21 18.49 -4.24 -6.52
C TRP A 21 19.96 -4.34 -6.08
N VAL A 22 20.20 -4.39 -4.77
CA VAL A 22 21.58 -4.46 -4.21
C VAL A 22 22.31 -5.71 -4.67
N ALA A 23 21.62 -6.84 -4.78
CA ALA A 23 22.21 -8.09 -5.26
C ALA A 23 22.74 -8.00 -6.70
N VAL A 24 22.13 -7.16 -7.55
CA VAL A 24 22.52 -6.99 -8.96
C VAL A 24 23.51 -5.85 -9.14
N THR A 25 23.33 -4.73 -8.43
CA THR A 25 24.12 -3.51 -8.65
C THR A 25 25.26 -3.33 -7.66
N GLY A 26 25.20 -4.00 -6.49
CA GLY A 26 26.15 -3.81 -5.39
C GLY A 26 25.95 -2.51 -4.60
N GLU A 27 25.01 -1.65 -4.98
CA GLU A 27 24.83 -0.31 -4.42
C GLU A 27 23.38 -0.03 -3.98
N LEU A 28 23.24 0.84 -2.98
CA LEU A 28 21.95 1.42 -2.61
C LEU A 28 21.65 2.63 -3.48
N ALA A 29 20.43 2.68 -4.02
CA ALA A 29 19.94 3.82 -4.80
C ALA A 29 18.59 4.32 -4.25
N ALA A 30 18.19 5.54 -4.65
CA ALA A 30 16.93 6.13 -4.19
C ALA A 30 15.71 5.31 -4.65
N LEU A 31 15.71 4.80 -5.88
CA LEU A 31 14.58 4.06 -6.44
C LEU A 31 14.22 2.81 -5.61
N PRO A 32 15.13 1.86 -5.33
CA PRO A 32 14.78 0.68 -4.52
C PRO A 32 14.37 1.02 -3.07
N VAL A 33 14.88 2.12 -2.50
CA VAL A 33 14.42 2.61 -1.20
C VAL A 33 12.98 3.11 -1.28
N LEU A 34 12.61 3.83 -2.35
CA LEU A 34 11.23 4.26 -2.56
C LEU A 34 10.29 3.07 -2.81
N LEU A 35 10.72 2.03 -3.51
CA LEU A 35 9.93 0.80 -3.69
C LEU A 35 9.75 0.03 -2.38
N PHE A 36 10.78 0.00 -1.53
CA PHE A 36 10.63 -0.49 -0.15
C PHE A 36 9.59 0.31 0.62
N MET A 37 9.69 1.64 0.63
CA MET A 37 8.75 2.52 1.33
C MET A 37 7.32 2.41 0.77
N LEU A 38 7.17 2.21 -0.54
CA LEU A 38 5.88 1.97 -1.19
C LEU A 38 5.18 0.74 -0.61
N ILE A 39 5.86 -0.41 -0.58
CA ILE A 39 5.29 -1.66 -0.04
C ILE A 39 5.07 -1.54 1.46
N PHE A 40 6.01 -0.93 2.19
CA PHE A 40 5.91 -0.73 3.62
C PHE A 40 4.67 0.09 4.01
N LEU A 41 4.44 1.23 3.34
CA LEU A 41 3.28 2.09 3.61
C LEU A 41 1.97 1.53 3.03
N TRP A 42 2.02 0.71 1.98
CA TRP A 42 0.86 0.02 1.43
C TRP A 42 0.34 -1.08 2.36
N THR A 43 1.23 -1.75 3.09
CA THR A 43 0.89 -2.92 3.93
C THR A 43 -0.17 -2.61 5.00
N PRO A 44 -0.09 -1.52 5.81
CA PRO A 44 -1.09 -1.25 6.82
C PRO A 44 -2.51 -1.00 6.28
N PRO A 45 -2.77 -0.11 5.30
CA PRO A 45 -4.11 0.08 4.78
C PRO A 45 -4.70 -1.18 4.14
N HIS A 46 -3.87 -2.01 3.48
CA HIS A 46 -4.28 -3.28 2.93
C HIS A 46 -4.74 -4.27 4.02
N PHE A 47 -3.89 -4.58 4.98
CA PHE A 47 -4.20 -5.57 6.01
C PHE A 47 -5.22 -5.09 7.03
N TRP A 48 -5.26 -3.80 7.35
CA TRP A 48 -6.28 -3.29 8.28
C TRP A 48 -7.65 -3.20 7.63
N ALA A 49 -7.75 -2.96 6.31
CA ALA A 49 -9.02 -3.09 5.60
C ALA A 49 -9.54 -4.53 5.70
N LEU A 50 -8.70 -5.54 5.49
CA LEU A 50 -9.03 -6.96 5.71
C LEU A 50 -9.44 -7.21 7.16
N ALA A 51 -8.63 -6.76 8.12
CA ALA A 51 -8.85 -7.02 9.55
C ALA A 51 -10.16 -6.42 10.08
N LEU A 52 -10.71 -5.39 9.45
CA LEU A 52 -12.00 -4.82 9.82
C LEU A 52 -13.14 -5.82 9.57
N PHE A 53 -13.19 -6.46 8.41
CA PHE A 53 -14.31 -7.36 8.07
C PHE A 53 -14.11 -8.83 8.49
N VAL A 54 -12.89 -9.20 8.96
CA VAL A 54 -12.62 -10.51 9.59
C VAL A 54 -12.24 -10.38 11.07
N LYS A 55 -12.63 -9.28 11.71
CA LYS A 55 -12.29 -8.93 13.10
C LYS A 55 -12.67 -10.03 14.10
N SER A 56 -13.86 -10.63 13.93
CA SER A 56 -14.35 -11.73 14.80
C SER A 56 -13.43 -12.94 14.80
N ASP A 57 -12.85 -13.28 13.64
CA ASP A 57 -12.00 -14.45 13.52
C ASP A 57 -10.63 -14.22 14.19
N TYR A 58 -10.06 -13.01 14.05
CA TYR A 58 -8.86 -12.62 14.79
C TYR A 58 -9.07 -12.61 16.31
N ALA A 59 -10.23 -12.13 16.77
CA ALA A 59 -10.57 -12.13 18.19
C ALA A 59 -10.67 -13.55 18.75
N LYS A 60 -11.31 -14.50 18.02
CA LYS A 60 -11.44 -15.91 18.45
C LYS A 60 -10.09 -16.60 18.65
N VAL A 61 -9.09 -16.30 17.81
CA VAL A 61 -7.76 -16.92 17.90
C VAL A 61 -6.75 -16.09 18.71
N GLY A 62 -7.21 -15.01 19.36
CA GLY A 62 -6.39 -14.19 20.26
C GLY A 62 -5.26 -13.42 19.56
N ILE A 63 -5.40 -13.12 18.26
CA ILE A 63 -4.43 -12.31 17.52
C ILE A 63 -4.74 -10.82 17.77
N PRO A 64 -3.81 -10.04 18.35
CA PRO A 64 -4.03 -8.63 18.70
C PRO A 64 -3.93 -7.71 17.47
N MET A 65 -4.86 -7.87 16.51
CA MET A 65 -4.97 -6.96 15.38
C MET A 65 -5.50 -5.60 15.82
N LEU A 66 -5.11 -4.53 15.12
CA LEU A 66 -5.47 -3.16 15.49
C LEU A 66 -6.99 -2.96 15.73
N PRO A 67 -7.92 -3.46 14.88
CA PRO A 67 -9.35 -3.31 15.16
C PRO A 67 -9.85 -4.09 16.37
N VAL A 68 -9.13 -5.15 16.78
CA VAL A 68 -9.46 -5.93 17.97
C VAL A 68 -9.04 -5.19 19.25
N VAL A 69 -7.85 -4.58 19.25
CA VAL A 69 -7.24 -3.97 20.44
C VAL A 69 -7.63 -2.48 20.58
N ALA A 70 -7.54 -1.69 19.50
CA ALA A 70 -7.77 -0.26 19.52
C ALA A 70 -9.14 0.17 18.96
N GLY A 71 -9.92 -0.79 18.44
CA GLY A 71 -11.23 -0.55 17.87
C GLY A 71 -11.22 -0.06 16.42
N GLU A 72 -12.40 -0.08 15.80
CA GLU A 72 -12.57 0.18 14.38
C GLU A 72 -12.31 1.65 14.00
N LYS A 73 -12.75 2.60 14.84
CA LYS A 73 -12.56 4.03 14.59
C LYS A 73 -11.08 4.40 14.47
N VAL A 74 -10.25 3.88 15.37
CA VAL A 74 -8.80 4.10 15.34
C VAL A 74 -8.21 3.45 14.09
N THR A 75 -8.62 2.23 13.77
CA THR A 75 -8.14 1.51 12.59
C THR A 75 -8.47 2.25 11.29
N ARG A 76 -9.71 2.75 11.12
CA ARG A 76 -10.12 3.53 9.95
C ARG A 76 -9.33 4.84 9.80
N ARG A 77 -9.05 5.51 10.93
CA ARG A 77 -8.19 6.70 10.93
C ARG A 77 -6.76 6.35 10.47
N GLN A 78 -6.20 5.27 10.97
CA GLN A 78 -4.87 4.82 10.58
C GLN A 78 -4.81 4.42 9.09
N ILE A 79 -5.82 3.72 8.57
CA ILE A 79 -5.95 3.42 7.13
C ILE A 79 -5.84 4.71 6.31
N MET A 80 -6.59 5.76 6.66
CA MET A 80 -6.53 7.04 5.95
C MET A 80 -5.16 7.70 6.03
N ILE A 81 -4.54 7.75 7.22
CA ILE A 81 -3.20 8.34 7.40
C ILE A 81 -2.17 7.64 6.51
N TYR A 82 -2.12 6.30 6.54
CA TYR A 82 -1.17 5.55 5.72
C TYR A 82 -1.47 5.66 4.22
N THR A 83 -2.74 5.75 3.81
CA THR A 83 -3.13 6.00 2.42
C THR A 83 -2.63 7.37 1.94
N LEU A 84 -2.74 8.41 2.77
CA LEU A 84 -2.23 9.74 2.45
C LEU A 84 -0.70 9.81 2.40
N LEU A 85 -0.01 9.06 3.26
CA LEU A 85 1.46 8.94 3.22
C LEU A 85 1.95 8.12 2.03
N LEU A 86 1.17 7.12 1.61
CA LEU A 86 1.49 6.27 0.46
C LEU A 86 1.49 7.05 -0.85
N ALA A 87 0.57 7.98 -1.05
CA ALA A 87 0.41 8.70 -2.32
C ALA A 87 1.68 9.45 -2.77
N PRO A 88 2.33 10.31 -1.96
CA PRO A 88 3.56 10.97 -2.36
C PRO A 88 4.72 9.99 -2.58
N ILE A 89 4.82 8.92 -1.79
CA ILE A 89 5.87 7.91 -1.97
C ILE A 89 5.68 7.13 -3.27
N ALA A 90 4.45 6.84 -3.67
CA ALA A 90 4.18 6.18 -4.96
C ALA A 90 4.54 7.07 -6.16
N ILE A 91 4.40 8.39 -6.03
CA ILE A 91 4.71 9.36 -7.09
C ILE A 91 6.22 9.71 -7.11
N ALA A 92 6.91 9.59 -5.98
CA ALA A 92 8.30 10.00 -5.82
C ALA A 92 9.28 9.39 -6.85
N PRO A 93 9.19 8.11 -7.28
CA PRO A 93 10.06 7.56 -8.33
C PRO A 93 10.04 8.38 -9.64
N TRP A 94 8.88 8.89 -10.02
CA TRP A 94 8.73 9.79 -11.16
C TRP A 94 9.26 11.19 -10.84
N ALA A 95 8.92 11.74 -9.70
CA ALA A 95 9.33 13.10 -9.31
C ALA A 95 10.84 13.29 -9.22
N ILE A 96 11.61 12.25 -8.87
CA ILE A 96 13.08 12.29 -8.84
C ILE A 96 13.74 11.91 -10.17
N GLY A 97 12.97 11.76 -11.26
CA GLY A 97 13.49 11.34 -12.57
C GLY A 97 13.90 9.86 -12.64
N GLY A 98 13.53 9.05 -11.64
CA GLY A 98 13.82 7.63 -11.60
C GLY A 98 12.93 6.79 -12.53
N THR A 99 11.82 7.33 -13.03
CA THR A 99 10.88 6.69 -13.98
C THR A 99 10.32 7.74 -14.94
N SER A 100 9.66 7.31 -16.03
CA SER A 100 9.03 8.20 -16.99
C SER A 100 7.57 8.52 -16.63
N TRP A 101 6.90 9.24 -17.56
CA TRP A 101 5.48 9.57 -17.46
C TRP A 101 4.55 8.35 -17.47
N ILE A 102 4.99 7.19 -18.00
CA ILE A 102 4.20 5.94 -18.02
C ILE A 102 3.93 5.51 -16.58
N TYR A 103 4.98 5.36 -15.78
CA TYR A 103 4.82 5.06 -14.35
C TYR A 103 4.15 6.22 -13.60
N GLY A 104 4.59 7.45 -13.85
CA GLY A 104 4.12 8.63 -13.13
C GLY A 104 2.63 8.86 -13.23
N SER A 105 2.05 8.79 -14.45
CA SER A 105 0.61 8.92 -14.64
C SER A 105 -0.18 7.82 -13.93
N CYS A 106 0.31 6.58 -14.02
CA CYS A 106 -0.28 5.44 -13.34
C CYS A 106 -0.28 5.64 -11.81
N ALA A 107 0.85 6.09 -11.24
CA ALA A 107 1.00 6.35 -9.82
C ALA A 107 0.05 7.45 -9.31
N VAL A 108 -0.10 8.54 -10.05
CA VAL A 108 -1.02 9.63 -9.71
C VAL A 108 -2.47 9.15 -9.72
N VAL A 109 -2.91 8.50 -10.80
CA VAL A 109 -4.30 8.03 -10.95
C VAL A 109 -4.65 6.99 -9.89
N LEU A 110 -3.79 5.99 -9.71
CA LEU A 110 -4.05 4.93 -8.73
C LEU A 110 -4.03 5.45 -7.29
N SER A 111 -3.12 6.36 -6.95
CA SER A 111 -3.07 6.95 -5.62
C SER A 111 -4.29 7.83 -5.33
N ALA A 112 -4.76 8.61 -6.31
CA ALA A 112 -6.01 9.36 -6.19
C ALA A 112 -7.22 8.44 -5.96
N LEU A 113 -7.32 7.34 -6.73
CA LEU A 113 -8.38 6.34 -6.54
C LEU A 113 -8.30 5.65 -5.17
N PHE A 114 -7.08 5.38 -4.67
CA PHE A 114 -6.91 4.79 -3.34
C PHE A 114 -7.44 5.71 -2.24
N VAL A 115 -7.14 7.02 -2.33
CA VAL A 115 -7.66 8.02 -1.38
C VAL A 115 -9.19 8.11 -1.48
N VAL A 116 -9.75 8.16 -2.69
CA VAL A 116 -11.21 8.20 -2.90
C VAL A 116 -11.90 6.99 -2.29
N LEU A 117 -11.34 5.78 -2.47
CA LEU A 117 -11.89 4.55 -1.88
C LEU A 117 -11.68 4.45 -0.36
N ALA A 118 -10.67 5.11 0.19
CA ALA A 118 -10.44 5.17 1.64
C ALA A 118 -11.41 6.13 2.34
N MET A 119 -11.94 7.15 1.64
CA MET A 119 -12.87 8.14 2.22
C MET A 119 -14.13 7.50 2.85
N PRO A 120 -14.92 6.66 2.17
CA PRO A 120 -16.09 6.04 2.77
C PRO A 120 -15.73 5.10 3.94
N VAL A 121 -14.54 4.49 3.94
CA VAL A 121 -14.06 3.73 5.09
C VAL A 121 -13.79 4.66 6.29
N PHE A 122 -13.16 5.80 6.05
CA PHE A 122 -12.82 6.78 7.08
C PHE A 122 -14.05 7.46 7.68
N THR A 123 -15.02 7.87 6.85
CA THR A 123 -16.21 8.64 7.27
C THR A 123 -17.28 7.78 7.92
N ARG A 124 -17.17 6.46 7.85
CA ARG A 124 -18.18 5.54 8.36
C ARG A 124 -18.25 5.58 9.89
N MET A 125 -19.41 6.01 10.41
CA MET A 125 -19.64 6.17 11.86
C MET A 125 -20.10 4.87 12.56
N ARG A 126 -20.81 3.97 11.83
CA ARG A 126 -21.29 2.67 12.34
C ARG A 126 -21.00 1.58 11.33
N ALA A 127 -20.51 0.46 11.80
CA ALA A 127 -20.45 -0.76 11.02
C ALA A 127 -21.86 -1.39 10.96
N ASP A 128 -22.48 -1.38 9.78
CA ASP A 128 -23.40 -2.44 9.42
C ASP A 128 -22.56 -3.68 9.22
N GLU A 129 -22.46 -4.53 10.24
CA GLU A 129 -21.52 -5.65 10.29
C GLU A 129 -21.70 -6.63 9.12
N ASP A 130 -22.91 -6.73 8.58
CA ASP A 130 -23.26 -7.73 7.57
C ASP A 130 -22.68 -7.46 6.16
N LYS A 131 -22.25 -6.27 5.82
CA LYS A 131 -21.84 -5.99 4.43
C LYS A 131 -20.42 -5.46 4.27
N MET A 132 -19.87 -4.62 5.14
CA MET A 132 -18.50 -4.04 5.08
C MET A 132 -18.00 -3.78 3.64
N LEU A 133 -18.88 -3.25 2.77
CA LEU A 133 -18.62 -3.10 1.33
C LEU A 133 -17.46 -2.13 1.03
N PRO A 134 -17.34 -0.95 1.71
CA PRO A 134 -16.22 -0.05 1.46
C PRO A 134 -14.87 -0.66 1.84
N GLU A 135 -14.80 -1.38 2.97
CA GLU A 135 -13.60 -2.05 3.45
C GLU A 135 -13.16 -3.17 2.50
N LYS A 136 -14.12 -3.97 2.01
CA LYS A 136 -13.87 -5.02 1.00
C LYS A 136 -13.45 -4.43 -0.34
N ALA A 137 -14.05 -3.32 -0.78
CA ALA A 137 -13.69 -2.63 -2.00
C ALA A 137 -12.25 -2.07 -1.91
N LEU A 138 -11.91 -1.41 -0.80
CA LEU A 138 -10.58 -0.89 -0.53
C LEU A 138 -9.53 -2.01 -0.52
N PHE A 139 -9.83 -3.14 0.16
CA PHE A 139 -8.95 -4.31 0.21
C PHE A 139 -8.69 -4.88 -1.20
N LYS A 140 -9.74 -5.10 -2.00
CA LYS A 140 -9.60 -5.61 -3.38
C LYS A 140 -8.81 -4.65 -4.26
N PHE A 141 -9.12 -3.35 -4.16
CA PHE A 141 -8.42 -2.33 -4.93
C PHE A 141 -6.94 -2.25 -4.55
N SER A 142 -6.59 -2.39 -3.27
CA SER A 142 -5.20 -2.34 -2.83
C SER A 142 -4.32 -3.42 -3.46
N ILE A 143 -4.88 -4.61 -3.77
CA ILE A 143 -4.17 -5.67 -4.50
C ILE A 143 -3.90 -5.22 -5.94
N VAL A 144 -4.94 -4.72 -6.63
CA VAL A 144 -4.83 -4.21 -8.00
C VAL A 144 -3.87 -3.03 -8.07
N TYR A 145 -3.92 -2.13 -7.09
CA TYR A 145 -3.04 -0.98 -6.96
C TYR A 145 -1.56 -1.37 -7.01
N LEU A 146 -1.15 -2.27 -6.13
CA LEU A 146 0.27 -2.66 -6.07
C LEU A 146 0.69 -3.41 -7.33
N PHE A 147 -0.14 -4.35 -7.81
CA PHE A 147 0.14 -5.09 -9.03
C PHE A 147 0.31 -4.17 -10.25
N VAL A 148 -0.62 -3.24 -10.46
CA VAL A 148 -0.57 -2.33 -11.62
C VAL A 148 0.59 -1.36 -11.52
N LEU A 149 0.94 -0.85 -10.34
CA LEU A 149 2.12 0.00 -10.16
C LEU A 149 3.42 -0.72 -10.54
N PHE A 150 3.60 -1.96 -10.09
CA PHE A 150 4.80 -2.73 -10.46
C PHE A 150 4.80 -3.13 -11.93
N ALA A 151 3.64 -3.46 -12.51
CA ALA A 151 3.51 -3.70 -13.95
C ALA A 151 3.85 -2.43 -14.77
N ALA A 152 3.39 -1.26 -14.33
CA ALA A 152 3.73 0.02 -14.94
C ALA A 152 5.23 0.33 -14.82
N LEU A 153 5.86 0.02 -13.69
CA LEU A 153 7.30 0.17 -13.51
C LEU A 153 8.09 -0.71 -14.50
N VAL A 154 7.69 -1.96 -14.67
CA VAL A 154 8.32 -2.87 -15.64
C VAL A 154 8.12 -2.36 -17.06
N ALA A 155 6.90 -1.96 -17.43
CA ALA A 155 6.60 -1.40 -18.74
C ALA A 155 7.41 -0.13 -19.04
N ASP A 156 7.55 0.76 -18.05
CA ASP A 156 8.37 1.96 -18.11
C ASP A 156 9.84 1.63 -18.40
N ARG A 157 10.42 0.65 -17.69
CA ARG A 157 11.80 0.22 -17.91
C ARG A 157 12.03 -0.44 -19.26
N VAL A 158 11.09 -1.26 -19.70
CA VAL A 158 11.15 -1.90 -21.02
C VAL A 158 11.07 -0.83 -22.13
N ALA A 159 10.16 0.14 -22.02
CA ALA A 159 10.01 1.22 -22.98
C ALA A 159 11.28 2.11 -23.06
N ALA A 160 11.89 2.41 -21.90
CA ALA A 160 13.16 3.14 -21.86
C ALA A 160 14.31 2.36 -22.51
N TYR A 161 14.40 1.05 -22.24
CA TYR A 161 15.41 0.19 -22.83
C TYR A 161 15.29 0.09 -24.38
N GLN A 162 14.04 0.10 -24.89
CA GLN A 162 13.76 0.10 -26.33
C GLN A 162 13.94 1.47 -27.00
N GLY A 163 14.22 2.53 -26.23
CA GLY A 163 14.35 3.90 -26.74
C GLY A 163 13.03 4.56 -27.14
N TRP A 164 11.88 4.04 -26.66
CA TRP A 164 10.56 4.62 -26.95
C TRP A 164 10.24 5.84 -26.09
N ILE A 165 10.93 5.97 -24.98
CA ILE A 165 10.83 7.08 -24.03
C ILE A 165 12.22 7.48 -23.54
N ALA A 166 12.37 8.77 -23.21
CA ALA A 166 13.60 9.32 -22.63
C ALA A 166 13.61 9.17 -21.11
#